data_ff066ccdf20184c587ec1d4700cf89ef
#
_entry.id   ff066ccdf20184c587ec1d4700cf89ef
#
_cell.length_a   1.000
_cell.length_b   1.000
_cell.length_c   1.000
_cell.angle_alpha   90.00
_cell.angle_beta   90.00
_cell.angle_gamma   90.00
#
_symmetry.space_group_name_H-M   'P 1'
#
loop_
_entity.id
_entity.type
_entity.pdbx_description
1 polymer ?
#
loop_
_entity_poly.entity_id
_entity_poly.type
_entity_poly.pdbx_seq_one_letter_code
_entity_poly.pdbx_strand_id
1 'polypeptide(L)'
;MLWVLLSEAVGALAGWLVQDSVWIYKTALVRPPLSPPAIVFPIVWTVLYALMGIGAARIFLAPASPEREQSLRLFGAQLFFNFLWSVIFFHFQAFGLALVWLAALWGLLFWMIQSFRRVDTLAAKLQWPYLLWATFAAYLNLGVWLLNR
;
A
#
# COMPACT_ATOMS: atom_id res chain seq x y z
N MET A 1 -8.99 -10.05 -13.89
CA MET A 1 -9.79 -8.80 -13.85
C MET A 1 -10.40 -8.53 -12.47
N LEU A 2 -11.04 -9.53 -11.85
CA LEU A 2 -11.68 -9.37 -10.54
C LEU A 2 -10.71 -8.89 -9.46
N TRP A 3 -9.50 -9.44 -9.42
CA TRP A 3 -8.49 -9.05 -8.42
C TRP A 3 -8.00 -7.62 -8.61
N VAL A 4 -7.88 -7.17 -9.87
CA VAL A 4 -7.53 -5.78 -10.17
C VAL A 4 -8.67 -4.87 -9.73
N LEU A 5 -9.92 -5.22 -10.04
CA LEU A 5 -11.09 -4.43 -9.62
C LEU A 5 -11.20 -4.36 -8.09
N LEU A 6 -10.94 -5.47 -7.39
CA LEU A 6 -10.95 -5.49 -5.92
C LEU A 6 -9.89 -4.55 -5.36
N SER A 7 -8.66 -4.64 -5.87
CA SER A 7 -7.57 -3.80 -5.38
C SER A 7 -7.84 -2.32 -5.66
N GLU A 8 -8.31 -1.99 -6.86
CA GLU A 8 -8.67 -0.60 -7.20
C GLU A 8 -9.86 -0.10 -6.37
N ALA A 9 -10.83 -0.97 -6.08
CA ALA A 9 -11.97 -0.60 -5.24
C ALA A 9 -11.54 -0.27 -3.81
N VAL A 10 -10.60 -1.03 -3.24
CA VAL A 10 -10.04 -0.74 -1.91
C VAL A 10 -9.33 0.60 -1.92
N GLY A 11 -8.53 0.87 -2.96
CA GLY A 11 -7.84 2.14 -3.12
C GLY A 11 -8.81 3.31 -3.29
N ALA A 12 -9.85 3.14 -4.11
CA ALA A 12 -10.87 4.17 -4.32
C ALA A 12 -11.64 4.47 -3.03
N LEU A 13 -11.99 3.43 -2.26
CA LEU A 13 -12.68 3.60 -0.98
C LEU A 13 -11.79 4.35 0.01
N ALA A 14 -10.50 3.97 0.10
CA ALA A 14 -9.57 4.66 0.96
C ALA A 14 -9.44 6.13 0.58
N GLY A 15 -9.28 6.41 -0.72
CA GLY A 15 -9.19 7.79 -1.22
C GLY A 15 -10.44 8.60 -0.92
N TRP A 16 -11.62 7.99 -1.09
CA TRP A 16 -12.88 8.67 -0.80
C TRP A 16 -13.01 9.00 0.69
N LEU A 17 -12.67 8.06 1.57
CA LEU A 17 -12.76 8.27 3.01
C LEU A 17 -11.82 9.36 3.52
N VAL A 18 -10.68 9.57 2.87
CA VAL A 18 -9.67 10.53 3.33
C VAL A 18 -9.59 11.78 2.48
N GLN A 19 -10.50 11.97 1.50
CA GLN A 19 -10.40 13.06 0.53
C GLN A 19 -10.32 14.44 1.18
N ASP A 20 -11.09 14.69 2.24
CA ASP A 20 -11.06 15.97 2.94
C ASP A 20 -9.74 16.15 3.71
N SER A 21 -9.21 15.08 4.26
CA SER A 21 -7.97 15.09 5.02
C SER A 21 -6.73 15.26 4.14
N VAL A 22 -6.80 14.82 2.89
CA VAL A 22 -5.72 15.04 1.92
C VAL A 22 -5.52 16.54 1.68
N TRP A 23 -6.59 17.32 1.70
CA TRP A 23 -6.48 18.76 1.56
C TRP A 23 -5.63 19.39 2.67
N ILE A 24 -5.78 18.89 3.91
CA ILE A 24 -4.95 19.32 5.03
C ILE A 24 -3.48 18.97 4.78
N TYR A 25 -3.22 17.78 4.26
CA TYR A 25 -1.86 17.37 3.88
C TYR A 25 -1.25 18.34 2.86
N LYS A 26 -2.05 18.78 1.88
CA LYS A 26 -1.58 19.70 0.83
C LYS A 26 -1.26 21.09 1.37
N THR A 27 -2.03 21.60 2.34
CA THR A 27 -2.08 23.03 2.66
C THR A 27 -1.58 23.37 4.06
N ALA A 28 -1.75 22.48 5.03
CA ALA A 28 -1.50 22.78 6.44
C ALA A 28 -0.28 22.09 7.04
N LEU A 29 0.13 20.93 6.48
CA LEU A 29 1.24 20.16 7.03
C LEU A 29 2.58 20.60 6.44
N VAL A 30 3.60 20.63 7.30
CA VAL A 30 4.98 20.79 6.86
C VAL A 30 5.46 19.43 6.32
N ARG A 31 5.90 19.42 5.07
CA ARG A 31 6.31 18.20 4.39
C ARG A 31 7.84 18.12 4.29
N PRO A 32 8.42 16.89 4.36
CA PRO A 32 9.86 16.73 4.21
C PRO A 32 10.33 17.05 2.80
N PRO A 33 11.64 17.29 2.59
CA PRO A 33 12.21 17.43 1.27
C PRO A 33 11.87 16.23 0.38
N LEU A 34 11.80 16.44 -0.93
CA LEU A 34 11.47 15.42 -1.93
C LEU A 34 10.02 14.96 -1.89
N SER A 35 9.15 15.64 -1.13
CA SER A 35 7.72 15.34 -1.17
C SER A 35 7.16 15.66 -2.55
N PRO A 36 6.52 14.67 -3.22
CA PRO A 36 5.99 14.91 -4.55
C PRO A 36 4.73 15.78 -4.52
N PRO A 37 4.35 16.38 -5.65
CA PRO A 37 3.05 17.04 -5.75
C PRO A 37 1.93 16.04 -5.42
N ALA A 38 0.83 16.56 -4.84
CA ALA A 38 -0.25 15.69 -4.37
C ALA A 38 -0.88 14.85 -5.48
N ILE A 39 -0.87 15.33 -6.73
CA ILE A 39 -1.42 14.58 -7.87
C ILE A 39 -0.66 13.28 -8.15
N VAL A 40 0.60 13.18 -7.73
CA VAL A 40 1.41 11.97 -7.92
C VAL A 40 0.83 10.79 -7.14
N PHE A 41 0.28 11.03 -5.96
CA PHE A 41 -0.22 9.95 -5.09
C PHE A 41 -1.33 9.11 -5.74
N PRO A 42 -2.44 9.71 -6.26
CA PRO A 42 -3.47 8.89 -6.90
C PRO A 42 -2.97 8.18 -8.16
N ILE A 43 -2.07 8.80 -8.93
CA ILE A 43 -1.51 8.19 -10.14
C ILE A 43 -0.70 6.94 -9.75
N VAL A 44 0.22 7.08 -8.80
CA VAL A 44 1.08 5.98 -8.35
C VAL A 44 0.24 4.87 -7.74
N TRP A 45 -0.71 5.21 -6.86
CA TRP A 45 -1.54 4.21 -6.21
C TRP A 45 -2.41 3.43 -7.19
N THR A 46 -2.96 4.11 -8.21
CA THR A 46 -3.72 3.44 -9.27
C THR A 46 -2.88 2.39 -9.97
N VAL A 47 -1.64 2.74 -10.34
CA VAL A 47 -0.71 1.80 -10.98
C VAL A 47 -0.37 0.65 -10.03
N LEU A 48 -0.07 0.95 -8.78
CA LEU A 48 0.28 -0.07 -7.78
C LEU A 48 -0.86 -1.04 -7.52
N TYR A 49 -2.09 -0.54 -7.38
CA TYR A 49 -3.25 -1.42 -7.19
C TYR A 49 -3.50 -2.32 -8.39
N ALA A 50 -3.26 -1.82 -9.60
CA ALA A 50 -3.34 -2.64 -10.81
C ALA A 50 -2.31 -3.77 -10.77
N LEU A 51 -1.05 -3.46 -10.43
CA LEU A 51 0.02 -4.46 -10.34
C LEU A 51 -0.26 -5.47 -9.22
N MET A 52 -0.77 -5.03 -8.08
CA MET A 52 -1.19 -5.92 -7.00
C MET A 52 -2.25 -6.90 -7.48
N GLY A 53 -3.27 -6.40 -8.15
CA GLY A 53 -4.38 -7.20 -8.63
C GLY A 53 -3.95 -8.22 -9.68
N ILE A 54 -3.08 -7.82 -10.61
CA ILE A 54 -2.52 -8.74 -11.61
C ILE A 54 -1.72 -9.84 -10.93
N GLY A 55 -0.87 -9.49 -9.96
CA GLY A 55 -0.10 -10.47 -9.19
C GLY A 55 -1.00 -11.46 -8.45
N ALA A 56 -2.01 -10.96 -7.74
CA ALA A 56 -2.96 -11.80 -7.03
C ALA A 56 -3.73 -12.72 -7.96
N ALA A 57 -4.12 -12.23 -9.15
CA ALA A 57 -4.80 -13.04 -10.15
C ALA A 57 -3.93 -14.21 -10.61
N ARG A 58 -2.64 -13.95 -10.86
CA ARG A 58 -1.70 -15.00 -11.25
C ARG A 58 -1.56 -16.05 -10.14
N ILE A 59 -1.50 -15.63 -8.90
CA ILE A 59 -1.46 -16.56 -7.75
C ILE A 59 -2.76 -17.38 -7.68
N PHE A 60 -3.89 -16.72 -7.82
CA PHE A 60 -5.21 -17.39 -7.76
C PHE A 60 -5.37 -18.44 -8.85
N LEU A 61 -4.84 -18.18 -10.05
CA LEU A 61 -4.93 -19.09 -11.19
C LEU A 61 -3.91 -20.21 -11.16
N ALA A 62 -2.94 -20.18 -10.22
CA ALA A 62 -1.98 -21.26 -10.04
C ALA A 62 -2.66 -22.49 -9.45
N PRO A 63 -2.05 -23.69 -9.59
CA PRO A 63 -2.60 -24.89 -8.98
C PRO A 63 -2.75 -24.74 -7.47
N ALA A 64 -3.79 -25.34 -6.91
CA ALA A 64 -4.06 -25.30 -5.48
C ALA A 64 -2.89 -25.89 -4.69
N SER A 65 -2.45 -25.19 -3.65
CA SER A 65 -1.35 -25.61 -2.79
C SER A 65 -1.40 -24.82 -1.49
N PRO A 66 -0.71 -25.29 -0.42
CA PRO A 66 -0.58 -24.50 0.80
C PRO A 66 0.09 -23.15 0.58
N GLU A 67 1.07 -23.08 -0.34
CA GLU A 67 1.79 -21.84 -0.66
C GLU A 67 0.86 -20.83 -1.34
N ARG A 68 -0.02 -21.30 -2.24
CA ARG A 68 -1.04 -20.46 -2.86
C ARG A 68 -1.98 -19.87 -1.83
N GLU A 69 -2.47 -20.69 -0.90
CA GLU A 69 -3.38 -20.26 0.15
C GLU A 69 -2.73 -19.22 1.06
N GLN A 70 -1.49 -19.45 1.47
CA GLN A 70 -0.74 -18.49 2.29
C GLN A 70 -0.56 -17.17 1.56
N SER A 71 -0.22 -17.22 0.27
CA SER A 71 -0.01 -16.03 -0.56
C SER A 71 -1.29 -15.20 -0.65
N LEU A 72 -2.44 -15.83 -0.83
CA LEU A 72 -3.73 -15.13 -0.92
C LEU A 72 -4.13 -14.51 0.43
N ARG A 73 -3.84 -15.20 1.55
CA ARG A 73 -4.08 -14.64 2.88
C ARG A 73 -3.21 -13.42 3.14
N LEU A 74 -1.94 -13.48 2.75
CA LEU A 74 -1.03 -12.35 2.88
C LEU A 74 -1.47 -11.18 2.02
N PHE A 75 -1.97 -11.47 0.82
CA PHE A 75 -2.50 -10.43 -0.05
C PHE A 75 -3.69 -9.70 0.60
N GLY A 76 -4.65 -10.45 1.15
CA GLY A 76 -5.79 -9.86 1.84
C GLY A 76 -5.37 -9.04 3.06
N ALA A 77 -4.42 -9.56 3.83
CA ALA A 77 -3.90 -8.88 5.01
C ALA A 77 -3.23 -7.55 4.64
N GLN A 78 -2.43 -7.52 3.56
CA GLN A 78 -1.76 -6.28 3.15
C GLN A 78 -2.75 -5.25 2.60
N LEU A 79 -3.81 -5.67 1.91
CA LEU A 79 -4.84 -4.73 1.47
C LEU A 79 -5.50 -4.06 2.68
N PHE A 80 -5.81 -4.83 3.71
CA PHE A 80 -6.41 -4.31 4.92
C PHE A 80 -5.47 -3.35 5.64
N PHE A 81 -4.20 -3.71 5.79
CA PHE A 81 -3.21 -2.85 6.43
C PHE A 81 -2.97 -1.57 5.63
N ASN A 82 -2.94 -1.69 4.30
CA ASN A 82 -2.79 -0.54 3.41
C ASN A 82 -3.96 0.44 3.58
N PHE A 83 -5.18 -0.09 3.57
CA PHE A 83 -6.38 0.71 3.75
C PHE A 83 -6.33 1.46 5.09
N LEU A 84 -6.03 0.75 6.18
CA LEU A 84 -6.00 1.36 7.50
C LEU A 84 -4.86 2.37 7.65
N TRP A 85 -3.72 2.16 6.99
CA TRP A 85 -2.65 3.16 7.02
C TRP A 85 -3.14 4.50 6.49
N SER A 86 -3.86 4.50 5.38
CA SER A 86 -4.42 5.73 4.80
C SER A 86 -5.34 6.43 5.80
N VAL A 87 -6.18 5.68 6.49
CA VAL A 87 -7.09 6.23 7.49
C VAL A 87 -6.31 6.79 8.69
N ILE A 88 -5.34 6.04 9.19
CA ILE A 88 -4.54 6.46 10.35
C ILE A 88 -3.75 7.73 10.02
N PHE A 89 -3.11 7.76 8.83
CA PHE A 89 -2.26 8.89 8.44
C PHE A 89 -3.09 10.14 8.11
N PHE A 90 -4.07 10.01 7.23
CA PHE A 90 -4.79 11.18 6.71
C PHE A 90 -5.96 11.59 7.58
N HIS A 91 -6.79 10.65 7.99
CA HIS A 91 -8.01 10.98 8.73
C HIS A 91 -7.70 11.30 10.19
N PHE A 92 -6.98 10.42 10.89
CA PHE A 92 -6.66 10.61 12.30
C PHE A 92 -5.40 11.44 12.51
N GLN A 93 -4.59 11.60 11.48
CA GLN A 93 -3.31 12.34 11.54
C GLN A 93 -2.41 11.82 12.67
N ALA A 94 -2.54 10.55 13.01
CA ALA A 94 -1.71 9.88 14.00
C ALA A 94 -0.41 9.40 13.33
N PHE A 95 0.46 10.36 13.00
CA PHE A 95 1.63 10.11 12.14
C PHE A 95 2.63 9.13 12.76
N GLY A 96 2.83 9.17 14.07
CA GLY A 96 3.69 8.21 14.76
C GLY A 96 3.13 6.80 14.70
N LEU A 97 1.83 6.64 14.99
CA LEU A 97 1.14 5.35 14.88
C LEU A 97 1.13 4.87 13.43
N ALA A 98 0.89 5.80 12.48
CA ALA A 98 0.91 5.47 11.06
C ALA A 98 2.27 4.95 10.63
N LEU A 99 3.36 5.50 11.14
CA LEU A 99 4.71 5.03 10.83
C LEU A 99 4.93 3.60 11.33
N VAL A 100 4.52 3.30 12.56
CA VAL A 100 4.60 1.93 13.10
C VAL A 100 3.77 0.98 12.26
N TRP A 101 2.56 1.41 11.88
CA TRP A 101 1.66 0.63 11.04
C TRP A 101 2.27 0.35 9.67
N LEU A 102 2.89 1.37 9.07
CA LEU A 102 3.56 1.26 7.78
C LEU A 102 4.76 0.31 7.85
N ALA A 103 5.52 0.34 8.95
CA ALA A 103 6.61 -0.61 9.16
C ALA A 103 6.09 -2.05 9.19
N ALA A 104 4.96 -2.29 9.87
CA ALA A 104 4.31 -3.60 9.87
C ALA A 104 3.82 -3.99 8.48
N LEU A 105 3.24 -3.06 7.73
CA LEU A 105 2.83 -3.28 6.35
C LEU A 105 4.03 -3.63 5.47
N TRP A 106 5.14 -2.93 5.64
CA TRP A 106 6.36 -3.20 4.87
C TRP A 106 6.85 -4.63 5.08
N GLY A 107 6.90 -5.07 6.35
CA GLY A 107 7.27 -6.44 6.68
C GLY A 107 6.30 -7.46 6.08
N LEU A 108 5.02 -7.16 6.11
CA LEU A 108 3.97 -8.00 5.54
C LEU A 108 4.11 -8.10 4.01
N LEU A 109 4.45 -6.99 3.33
CA LEU A 109 4.71 -6.96 1.90
C LEU A 109 5.93 -7.80 1.53
N PHE A 110 7.00 -7.67 2.30
CA PHE A 110 8.21 -8.47 2.08
C PHE A 110 7.89 -9.97 2.20
N TRP A 111 7.16 -10.33 3.24
CA TRP A 111 6.73 -11.73 3.43
C TRP A 111 5.85 -12.19 2.28
N MET A 112 4.89 -11.35 1.85
CA MET A 112 4.02 -11.67 0.71
C MET A 112 4.84 -11.91 -0.56
N ILE A 113 5.84 -11.08 -0.85
CA ILE A 113 6.70 -11.24 -2.02
C ILE A 113 7.44 -12.57 -1.95
N GLN A 114 7.98 -12.93 -0.80
CA GLN A 114 8.66 -14.22 -0.64
C GLN A 114 7.70 -15.39 -0.84
N SER A 115 6.47 -15.29 -0.34
CA SER A 115 5.44 -16.29 -0.54
C SER A 115 5.03 -16.39 -2.01
N PHE A 116 4.82 -15.26 -2.68
CA PHE A 116 4.46 -15.21 -4.10
C PHE A 116 5.52 -15.89 -4.97
N ARG A 117 6.81 -15.69 -4.64
CA ARG A 117 7.91 -16.30 -5.41
C ARG A 117 7.83 -17.81 -5.45
N ARG A 118 7.29 -18.43 -4.41
CA ARG A 118 7.13 -19.90 -4.36
C ARG A 118 6.02 -20.41 -5.26
N VAL A 119 5.12 -19.52 -5.67
CA VAL A 119 3.95 -19.87 -6.50
C VAL A 119 4.15 -19.39 -7.94
N ASP A 120 4.54 -18.12 -8.12
CA ASP A 120 4.71 -17.51 -9.44
C ASP A 120 5.71 -16.36 -9.32
N THR A 121 6.86 -16.53 -9.97
CA THR A 121 7.94 -15.56 -9.89
C THR A 121 7.53 -14.18 -10.46
N LEU A 122 6.75 -14.16 -11.55
CA LEU A 122 6.32 -12.89 -12.13
C LEU A 122 5.36 -12.15 -11.20
N ALA A 123 4.45 -12.88 -10.55
CA ALA A 123 3.56 -12.27 -9.57
C ALA A 123 4.34 -11.56 -8.47
N ALA A 124 5.42 -12.18 -7.99
CA ALA A 124 6.29 -11.59 -6.99
C ALA A 124 6.99 -10.33 -7.51
N LYS A 125 7.52 -10.39 -8.74
CA LYS A 125 8.22 -9.26 -9.35
C LYS A 125 7.30 -8.05 -9.52
N LEU A 126 6.02 -8.27 -9.80
CA LEU A 126 5.06 -7.18 -9.95
C LEU A 126 4.80 -6.41 -8.65
N GLN A 127 5.19 -6.96 -7.50
CA GLN A 127 5.02 -6.32 -6.20
C GLN A 127 6.21 -5.46 -5.77
N TRP A 128 7.36 -5.55 -6.44
CA TRP A 128 8.54 -4.76 -6.08
C TRP A 128 8.31 -3.25 -6.14
N PRO A 129 7.63 -2.71 -7.18
CA PRO A 129 7.33 -1.27 -7.19
C PRO A 129 6.52 -0.83 -5.96
N TYR A 130 5.63 -1.66 -5.48
CA TYR A 130 4.84 -1.38 -4.28
C TYR A 130 5.74 -1.32 -3.04
N LEU A 131 6.65 -2.29 -2.88
CA LEU A 131 7.58 -2.30 -1.75
C LEU A 131 8.49 -1.06 -1.78
N LEU A 132 8.97 -0.68 -2.95
CA LEU A 132 9.78 0.53 -3.12
C LEU A 132 8.98 1.78 -2.75
N TRP A 133 7.73 1.87 -3.20
CA TRP A 133 6.87 2.99 -2.84
C TRP A 133 6.56 3.03 -1.35
N ALA A 134 6.34 1.88 -0.73
CA ALA A 134 6.13 1.80 0.72
C ALA A 134 7.35 2.29 1.49
N THR A 135 8.56 2.00 0.99
CA THR A 135 9.80 2.50 1.57
C THR A 135 9.86 4.02 1.47
N PHE A 136 9.52 4.59 0.32
CA PHE A 136 9.45 6.03 0.14
C PHE A 136 8.35 6.65 1.01
N ALA A 137 7.19 6.00 1.10
CA ALA A 137 6.11 6.44 1.97
C ALA A 137 6.53 6.47 3.44
N ALA A 138 7.36 5.53 3.86
CA ALA A 138 7.92 5.52 5.22
C ALA A 138 8.78 6.75 5.46
N TYR A 139 9.59 7.14 4.50
CA TYR A 139 10.36 8.38 4.56
C TYR A 139 9.44 9.59 4.70
N LEU A 140 8.41 9.69 3.86
CA LEU A 140 7.46 10.80 3.92
C LEU A 140 6.71 10.81 5.26
N ASN A 141 6.25 9.66 5.72
CA ASN A 141 5.54 9.54 7.00
C ASN A 141 6.43 9.97 8.16
N LEU A 142 7.66 9.52 8.19
CA LEU A 142 8.62 9.91 9.23
C LEU A 142 8.85 11.42 9.21
N GLY A 143 9.06 11.98 8.01
CA GLY A 143 9.29 13.41 7.86
C GLY A 143 8.09 14.23 8.32
N VAL A 144 6.89 13.88 7.95
CA VAL A 144 5.68 14.58 8.38
C VAL A 144 5.53 14.49 9.90
N TRP A 145 5.78 13.32 10.48
CA TRP A 145 5.72 13.16 11.94
C TRP A 145 6.71 14.06 12.68
N LEU A 146 7.97 14.06 12.23
CA LEU A 146 9.01 14.84 12.88
C LEU A 146 8.81 16.35 12.73
N LEU A 147 8.27 16.80 11.60
CA LEU A 147 8.10 18.21 11.27
C LEU A 147 6.80 18.81 11.83
N ASN A 148 5.83 17.98 12.24
CA ASN A 148 4.51 18.44 12.67
C ASN A 148 4.13 18.00 14.09
N ARG A 149 5.05 17.48 14.85
CA ARG A 149 4.80 17.12 16.25
C ARG A 149 4.96 18.28 17.22
#